data_c19445cb172f159e214ff628f8aa5f28
#
_entry.id   c19445cb172f159e214ff628f8aa5f28
#
_cell.length_a   1.000
_cell.length_b   1.000
_cell.length_c   1.000
_cell.angle_alpha   90.00
_cell.angle_beta   90.00
_cell.angle_gamma   90.00
#
_symmetry.space_group_name_H-M   'P 1'
#
loop_
_entity.id
_entity.type
_entity.pdbx_description
1 polymer ?
#
loop_
_entity_poly.entity_id
_entity_poly.type
_entity_poly.pdbx_seq_one_letter_code
_entity_poly.pdbx_strand_id
1 'polypeptide(L)'
;PHFPDVDAFTKEEKPKEDKPKEDKPQEEKPADNKPAENKPAERKEVKPEWKTVDKKEQQGTVAIREEKGVRYNQLASTAQNDNGKNPALFEKEGLTVDANGNATVDLTFKEESETGKSRFGVFMKFKDTDNNVFVGYDQGGWFWEYKTNGSGLWYQGERVAAPVNGSVNHLTISLKSDGQLNATNNDVKLFDTLTLPSAVNDKLKDEKKIVLKAGTYNSSERTIVNIKTDDQEGVKADQEVAEKEKGDEVDDRNVKYDTIESTVLKAVIDQAFPRIKEYVLNGNKLPGQLQPINQVVINKHAVTPEVTYKKENATTAEYEMKLRDEENLINADMTVRLQVVGNQLHFDVTKIVNHNQVTPGQKIDDERKLLSSISFLGNALVSVSSDQPGAKFDGATMSNNTHVSGDDHIDVTNP
;
A
#
# COMPACT_ATOMS: atom_id res chain seq x y z
N PRO A 1 20.44 8.89 40.18
CA PRO A 1 21.16 10.07 39.74
C PRO A 1 20.16 11.15 39.34
N HIS A 2 20.38 12.27 39.99
CA HIS A 2 19.61 13.50 39.98
C HIS A 2 19.72 14.27 38.66
N PHE A 3 18.62 14.90 38.26
CA PHE A 3 18.61 16.06 37.41
C PHE A 3 18.54 17.33 38.25
N PRO A 4 19.21 18.41 37.90
CA PRO A 4 18.95 19.70 38.52
C PRO A 4 18.06 20.58 37.66
N ASP A 5 17.09 21.20 38.36
CA ASP A 5 16.30 22.35 37.93
C ASP A 5 17.21 23.56 37.60
N VAL A 6 16.77 24.35 36.63
CA VAL A 6 17.22 25.75 36.53
C VAL A 6 16.03 26.66 36.23
N ASP A 7 15.57 27.33 37.27
CA ASP A 7 14.69 28.46 37.21
C ASP A 7 15.43 29.77 36.89
N ALA A 8 14.69 30.63 36.21
CA ALA A 8 14.65 32.09 36.27
C ALA A 8 15.90 32.95 36.13
N PHE A 9 15.83 33.90 35.22
CA PHE A 9 16.25 35.27 35.48
C PHE A 9 15.32 36.32 34.82
N THR A 10 14.99 37.29 35.66
CA THR A 10 14.05 38.36 35.61
C THR A 10 14.45 39.55 34.73
N LYS A 11 13.41 40.29 34.37
CA LYS A 11 13.39 41.66 33.77
C LYS A 11 14.34 42.68 34.41
N GLU A 12 14.79 43.64 33.59
CA GLU A 12 14.91 45.05 33.97
C GLU A 12 14.71 46.03 32.81
N GLU A 13 14.05 47.14 33.11
CA GLU A 13 13.61 48.21 32.20
C GLU A 13 14.60 49.36 32.15
N LYS A 14 14.67 50.02 30.96
CA LYS A 14 14.87 51.39 30.50
C LYS A 14 15.75 52.38 31.34
N PRO A 15 16.37 53.44 30.69
CA PRO A 15 15.63 54.62 30.23
C PRO A 15 16.08 55.24 28.84
N LYS A 16 15.22 56.19 28.38
CA LYS A 16 15.35 57.04 27.20
C LYS A 16 16.33 58.19 27.44
N GLU A 17 16.96 58.67 26.34
CA GLU A 17 17.31 60.11 26.20
C GLU A 17 17.46 60.55 24.73
N ASP A 18 17.21 61.86 24.52
CA ASP A 18 16.84 62.57 23.32
C ASP A 18 17.99 63.02 22.40
N LYS A 19 17.56 63.39 21.20
CA LYS A 19 18.18 63.91 19.96
C LYS A 19 19.25 65.00 20.11
N PRO A 20 20.07 65.35 19.04
CA PRO A 20 19.56 66.17 17.95
C PRO A 20 20.01 65.80 16.51
N LYS A 21 19.34 66.44 15.56
CA LYS A 21 19.51 66.39 14.09
C LYS A 21 20.78 67.09 13.61
N GLU A 22 21.39 66.59 12.52
CA GLU A 22 22.10 67.38 11.52
C GLU A 22 22.02 66.71 10.13
N ASP A 23 22.04 67.59 9.10
CA ASP A 23 21.74 67.41 7.70
C ASP A 23 22.90 66.87 6.84
N LYS A 24 22.58 65.94 5.88
CA LYS A 24 23.03 65.71 4.49
C LYS A 24 24.51 65.66 4.13
N PRO A 25 24.97 64.94 3.08
CA PRO A 25 24.32 64.75 1.75
C PRO A 25 24.26 63.27 1.24
N GLN A 26 23.49 63.13 0.14
CA GLN A 26 23.28 61.96 -0.65
C GLN A 26 24.55 61.38 -1.31
N GLU A 27 24.78 60.08 -1.15
CA GLU A 27 25.56 59.29 -2.11
C GLU A 27 24.71 58.07 -2.52
N GLU A 28 24.51 57.92 -3.82
CA GLU A 28 23.87 56.79 -4.46
C GLU A 28 24.70 55.52 -4.24
N LYS A 29 24.09 54.47 -3.68
CA LYS A 29 24.63 53.11 -3.68
C LYS A 29 23.78 52.21 -4.54
N PRO A 30 24.39 51.24 -5.26
CA PRO A 30 23.71 50.37 -6.21
C PRO A 30 22.71 49.44 -5.54
N ALA A 31 21.63 49.12 -6.26
CA ALA A 31 20.57 48.19 -5.85
C ALA A 31 21.12 46.81 -5.53
N ASP A 32 21.10 46.46 -4.27
CA ASP A 32 21.30 45.07 -3.79
C ASP A 32 20.02 44.27 -4.08
N ASN A 33 20.06 43.47 -5.14
CA ASN A 33 19.06 42.46 -5.40
C ASN A 33 19.22 41.31 -4.37
N LYS A 34 18.65 41.47 -3.18
CA LYS A 34 18.38 40.34 -2.31
C LYS A 34 17.21 39.55 -2.88
N PRO A 35 17.35 38.22 -3.06
CA PRO A 35 16.19 37.39 -3.36
C PRO A 35 15.19 37.52 -2.22
N ALA A 36 13.92 37.71 -2.56
CA ALA A 36 12.83 37.71 -1.60
C ALA A 36 12.88 36.38 -0.82
N GLU A 37 13.08 36.45 0.49
CA GLU A 37 12.83 35.33 1.37
C GLU A 37 11.37 34.91 1.21
N ASN A 38 11.14 33.80 0.53
CA ASN A 38 9.84 33.13 0.55
C ASN A 38 9.59 32.72 2.00
N LYS A 39 8.82 33.51 2.74
CA LYS A 39 8.17 33.03 3.94
C LYS A 39 7.41 31.77 3.58
N PRO A 40 7.60 30.64 4.30
CA PRO A 40 6.75 29.46 4.12
C PRO A 40 5.30 29.91 4.31
N ALA A 41 4.45 29.62 3.34
CA ALA A 41 3.02 29.83 3.48
C ALA A 41 2.57 29.13 4.77
N GLU A 42 1.87 29.83 5.65
CA GLU A 42 1.30 29.25 6.86
C GLU A 42 0.45 28.05 6.46
N ARG A 43 0.87 26.87 6.90
CA ARG A 43 0.18 25.61 6.62
C ARG A 43 -1.16 25.67 7.32
N LYS A 44 -2.25 25.66 6.56
CA LYS A 44 -3.60 25.58 7.09
C LYS A 44 -3.71 24.33 7.93
N GLU A 45 -4.10 24.46 9.20
CA GLU A 45 -4.29 23.32 10.10
C GLU A 45 -5.37 22.41 9.51
N VAL A 46 -5.00 21.15 9.20
CA VAL A 46 -5.94 20.17 8.69
C VAL A 46 -6.62 19.49 9.86
N LYS A 47 -7.94 19.59 9.90
CA LYS A 47 -8.75 18.94 10.94
C LYS A 47 -9.24 17.58 10.44
N PRO A 48 -9.40 16.61 11.38
CA PRO A 48 -10.03 15.34 11.04
C PRO A 48 -11.45 15.53 10.49
N GLU A 49 -11.80 14.75 9.47
CA GLU A 49 -13.16 14.70 8.91
C GLU A 49 -14.11 13.87 9.80
N TRP A 50 -13.56 13.00 10.60
CA TRP A 50 -14.27 12.14 11.53
C TRP A 50 -14.18 12.67 12.95
N LYS A 51 -15.19 12.39 13.73
CA LYS A 51 -15.22 12.67 15.17
C LYS A 51 -15.81 11.48 15.93
N THR A 52 -15.45 11.35 17.19
CA THR A 52 -16.08 10.37 18.07
C THR A 52 -17.54 10.76 18.35
N VAL A 53 -18.42 9.77 18.40
CA VAL A 53 -19.79 9.97 18.85
C VAL A 53 -19.78 10.13 20.37
N ASP A 54 -20.33 11.24 20.87
CA ASP A 54 -20.28 11.61 22.29
C ASP A 54 -21.21 10.71 23.10
N LYS A 55 -20.65 9.68 23.72
CA LYS A 55 -21.30 8.83 24.73
C LYS A 55 -20.30 8.47 25.82
N LYS A 56 -20.75 8.41 27.07
CA LYS A 56 -19.90 8.10 28.24
C LYS A 56 -19.14 6.77 28.16
N GLU A 57 -19.53 5.88 27.27
CA GLU A 57 -19.00 4.53 27.13
C GLU A 57 -18.08 4.36 25.91
N GLN A 58 -17.88 5.43 25.13
CA GLN A 58 -17.10 5.37 23.90
C GLN A 58 -15.65 5.71 24.16
N GLN A 59 -14.80 4.82 23.71
CA GLN A 59 -13.36 4.97 23.89
C GLN A 59 -12.68 4.86 22.53
N GLY A 60 -12.59 5.98 21.85
CA GLY A 60 -11.91 6.09 20.59
C GLY A 60 -11.19 7.42 20.43
N THR A 61 -10.22 7.45 19.55
CA THR A 61 -9.47 8.65 19.17
C THR A 61 -9.49 8.83 17.67
N VAL A 62 -9.43 10.09 17.23
CA VAL A 62 -9.28 10.47 15.84
C VAL A 62 -8.05 11.37 15.72
N ALA A 63 -7.20 11.09 14.73
CA ALA A 63 -6.02 11.90 14.44
C ALA A 63 -5.82 11.99 12.92
N ILE A 64 -5.14 13.02 12.45
CA ILE A 64 -4.65 13.09 11.08
C ILE A 64 -3.31 12.37 11.01
N ARG A 65 -3.13 11.56 9.97
CA ARG A 65 -1.88 10.93 9.58
C ARG A 65 -1.59 11.21 8.13
N GLU A 66 -0.34 11.49 7.82
CA GLU A 66 0.15 11.56 6.45
C GLU A 66 1.23 10.50 6.29
N GLU A 67 1.06 9.62 5.33
CA GLU A 67 1.98 8.53 5.05
C GLU A 67 2.09 8.33 3.54
N LYS A 68 3.31 8.30 3.01
CA LYS A 68 3.59 8.05 1.59
C LYS A 68 2.75 8.92 0.63
N GLY A 69 2.62 10.20 0.95
CA GLY A 69 1.89 11.15 0.12
C GLY A 69 0.36 11.02 0.19
N VAL A 70 -0.17 10.30 1.16
CA VAL A 70 -1.61 10.15 1.39
C VAL A 70 -1.97 10.62 2.79
N ARG A 71 -3.04 11.38 2.90
CA ARG A 71 -3.59 11.81 4.19
C ARG A 71 -4.72 10.90 4.62
N TYR A 72 -4.70 10.52 5.89
CA TYR A 72 -5.67 9.66 6.52
C TYR A 72 -6.26 10.28 7.78
N ASN A 73 -7.52 9.94 8.08
CA ASN A 73 -8.05 9.98 9.43
C ASN A 73 -7.70 8.65 10.10
N GLN A 74 -6.85 8.66 11.11
CA GLN A 74 -6.60 7.50 11.94
C GLN A 74 -7.70 7.39 13.00
N LEU A 75 -8.50 6.35 12.91
CA LEU A 75 -9.48 6.00 13.93
C LEU A 75 -8.91 4.86 14.77
N ALA A 76 -8.89 5.03 16.08
CA ALA A 76 -8.41 4.02 16.99
C ALA A 76 -9.38 3.80 18.14
N SER A 77 -9.70 2.53 18.42
CA SER A 77 -10.34 2.16 19.68
C SER A 77 -9.32 2.21 20.81
N THR A 78 -9.75 2.43 22.04
CA THR A 78 -8.90 2.14 23.19
C THR A 78 -8.75 0.63 23.38
N ALA A 79 -7.71 0.21 24.13
CA ALA A 79 -7.50 -1.18 24.47
C ALA A 79 -8.60 -1.67 25.42
N GLN A 80 -9.76 -2.03 24.86
CA GLN A 80 -10.89 -2.56 25.63
C GLN A 80 -11.57 -3.68 24.89
N ASN A 81 -11.97 -4.67 25.65
CA ASN A 81 -12.84 -5.72 25.15
C ASN A 81 -14.21 -5.12 24.84
N ASP A 82 -14.52 -4.95 23.57
CA ASP A 82 -15.82 -4.46 23.16
C ASP A 82 -16.89 -5.54 23.26
N ASN A 83 -16.52 -6.79 23.03
CA ASN A 83 -17.43 -7.94 23.02
C ASN A 83 -18.87 -7.59 22.60
N GLY A 84 -19.00 -6.58 21.74
CA GLY A 84 -20.25 -5.98 21.31
C GLY A 84 -20.89 -4.99 22.29
N LYS A 85 -20.25 -4.67 23.41
CA LYS A 85 -20.86 -3.81 24.47
C LYS A 85 -20.38 -2.37 24.45
N ASN A 86 -19.08 -2.12 24.23
CA ASN A 86 -18.48 -0.79 24.29
C ASN A 86 -17.60 -0.49 23.07
N PRO A 87 -18.16 -0.46 21.85
CA PRO A 87 -17.39 -0.13 20.67
C PRO A 87 -17.05 1.36 20.66
N ALA A 88 -15.90 1.70 20.11
CA ALA A 88 -15.63 3.07 19.70
C ALA A 88 -16.46 3.39 18.45
N LEU A 89 -17.20 4.49 18.50
CA LEU A 89 -18.08 4.93 17.42
C LEU A 89 -17.60 6.26 16.86
N PHE A 90 -17.63 6.38 15.54
CA PHE A 90 -17.17 7.55 14.82
C PHE A 90 -18.20 7.98 13.80
N GLU A 91 -18.34 9.27 13.60
CA GLU A 91 -19.22 9.85 12.59
C GLU A 91 -18.51 10.89 11.74
N LYS A 92 -18.94 11.03 10.50
CA LYS A 92 -18.51 12.04 9.56
C LYS A 92 -19.71 12.83 9.07
N GLU A 93 -19.56 14.13 8.97
CA GLU A 93 -20.60 14.99 8.42
C GLU A 93 -20.86 14.64 6.94
N GLY A 94 -22.11 14.64 6.54
CA GLY A 94 -22.53 14.29 5.18
C GLY A 94 -22.64 12.79 4.87
N LEU A 95 -22.19 11.91 5.77
CA LEU A 95 -22.38 10.47 5.63
C LEU A 95 -23.76 10.06 6.18
N THR A 96 -24.75 10.07 5.31
CA THR A 96 -26.16 9.91 5.69
C THR A 96 -26.93 9.05 4.68
N VAL A 97 -28.13 8.67 5.10
CA VAL A 97 -29.14 8.08 4.20
C VAL A 97 -29.78 9.19 3.36
N ASP A 98 -29.88 8.98 2.04
CA ASP A 98 -30.45 9.95 1.10
C ASP A 98 -31.97 10.16 1.31
N ALA A 99 -32.53 11.11 0.55
CA ALA A 99 -33.96 11.43 0.61
C ALA A 99 -34.87 10.24 0.19
N ASN A 100 -34.35 9.30 -0.60
CA ASN A 100 -35.07 8.11 -1.07
C ASN A 100 -34.94 6.93 -0.09
N GLY A 101 -34.18 7.09 1.01
CA GLY A 101 -33.95 6.05 1.99
C GLY A 101 -32.77 5.11 1.65
N ASN A 102 -31.97 5.43 0.64
CA ASN A 102 -30.78 4.65 0.31
C ASN A 102 -29.56 5.15 1.07
N ALA A 103 -28.71 4.21 1.49
CA ALA A 103 -27.43 4.49 2.08
C ALA A 103 -26.31 3.91 1.21
N THR A 104 -25.28 4.70 0.96
CA THR A 104 -24.07 4.25 0.26
C THR A 104 -22.84 4.71 1.02
N VAL A 105 -21.90 3.81 1.21
CA VAL A 105 -20.58 4.08 1.82
C VAL A 105 -19.52 3.61 0.86
N ASP A 106 -18.55 4.47 0.60
CA ASP A 106 -17.37 4.20 -0.20
C ASP A 106 -16.17 4.70 0.59
N LEU A 107 -15.33 3.78 1.07
CA LEU A 107 -14.20 4.08 1.94
C LEU A 107 -12.94 3.38 1.42
N THR A 108 -11.85 4.13 1.32
CA THR A 108 -10.52 3.54 1.22
C THR A 108 -9.87 3.63 2.59
N PHE A 109 -9.45 2.49 3.12
CA PHE A 109 -8.81 2.44 4.43
C PHE A 109 -7.64 1.46 4.46
N LYS A 110 -6.70 1.71 5.37
CA LYS A 110 -5.57 0.84 5.68
C LYS A 110 -5.78 0.24 7.06
N GLU A 111 -5.75 -1.08 7.17
CA GLU A 111 -5.80 -1.78 8.45
C GLU A 111 -4.42 -1.68 9.12
N GLU A 112 -4.37 -1.18 10.35
CA GLU A 112 -3.14 -0.92 11.10
C GLU A 112 -3.13 -1.61 12.47
N SER A 113 -4.11 -2.45 12.75
CA SER A 113 -4.20 -3.14 14.03
C SER A 113 -3.09 -4.19 14.16
N GLU A 114 -2.46 -4.28 15.32
CA GLU A 114 -1.31 -5.15 15.55
C GLU A 114 -1.62 -6.64 15.47
N THR A 115 -2.88 -7.01 15.71
CA THR A 115 -3.29 -8.42 15.75
C THR A 115 -4.55 -8.68 14.92
N GLY A 116 -4.75 -9.94 14.53
CA GLY A 116 -5.95 -10.38 13.80
C GLY A 116 -7.24 -10.41 14.62
N LYS A 117 -7.32 -9.69 15.76
CA LYS A 117 -8.48 -9.63 16.63
C LYS A 117 -9.26 -8.33 16.53
N SER A 118 -8.90 -7.49 15.59
CA SER A 118 -9.58 -6.23 15.31
C SER A 118 -11.02 -6.45 14.87
N ARG A 119 -11.86 -5.49 15.18
CA ARG A 119 -13.24 -5.39 14.73
C ARG A 119 -13.45 -3.99 14.16
N PHE A 120 -13.84 -3.95 12.91
CA PHE A 120 -14.15 -2.69 12.24
C PHE A 120 -15.34 -2.86 11.31
N GLY A 121 -16.10 -1.80 11.10
CA GLY A 121 -17.19 -1.81 10.14
C GLY A 121 -18.06 -0.58 10.19
N VAL A 122 -19.17 -0.66 9.49
CA VAL A 122 -20.09 0.43 9.23
C VAL A 122 -21.49 0.06 9.65
N PHE A 123 -22.09 0.88 10.49
CA PHE A 123 -23.54 0.88 10.72
C PHE A 123 -24.21 1.67 9.59
N MET A 124 -24.86 0.99 8.66
CA MET A 124 -25.56 1.60 7.52
C MET A 124 -26.87 2.29 7.94
N LYS A 125 -27.45 1.85 9.04
CA LYS A 125 -28.53 2.44 9.81
C LYS A 125 -28.17 2.31 11.28
N PHE A 126 -28.18 3.42 11.99
CA PHE A 126 -27.80 3.42 13.40
C PHE A 126 -28.73 4.27 14.25
N LYS A 127 -29.51 3.62 15.07
CA LYS A 127 -30.26 4.27 16.16
C LYS A 127 -29.45 4.17 17.47
N ASP A 128 -29.07 2.97 17.83
CA ASP A 128 -28.22 2.61 18.96
C ASP A 128 -27.61 1.21 18.72
N THR A 129 -26.85 0.69 19.68
CA THR A 129 -26.21 -0.63 19.58
C THR A 129 -27.20 -1.79 19.52
N ASP A 130 -28.45 -1.59 19.95
CA ASP A 130 -29.51 -2.60 19.95
C ASP A 130 -30.43 -2.50 18.71
N ASN A 131 -30.32 -1.41 17.95
CA ASN A 131 -31.17 -1.14 16.78
C ASN A 131 -30.30 -0.58 15.65
N ASN A 132 -29.90 -1.44 14.74
CA ASN A 132 -28.96 -1.06 13.67
C ASN A 132 -28.89 -2.08 12.55
N VAL A 133 -28.22 -1.70 11.45
CA VAL A 133 -27.77 -2.55 10.35
C VAL A 133 -26.28 -2.33 10.17
N PHE A 134 -25.49 -3.38 10.27
CA PHE A 134 -24.04 -3.36 10.30
C PHE A 134 -23.42 -4.20 9.19
N VAL A 135 -22.33 -3.73 8.62
CA VAL A 135 -21.41 -4.48 7.75
C VAL A 135 -19.99 -4.24 8.24
N GLY A 136 -19.26 -5.29 8.50
CA GLY A 136 -17.89 -5.19 8.97
C GLY A 136 -17.19 -6.53 9.05
N TYR A 137 -16.07 -6.56 9.75
CA TYR A 137 -15.30 -7.77 9.99
C TYR A 137 -14.89 -7.91 11.45
N ASP A 138 -14.59 -9.13 11.78
CA ASP A 138 -13.88 -9.55 12.99
C ASP A 138 -12.81 -10.60 12.62
N GLN A 139 -12.20 -11.26 13.59
CA GLN A 139 -11.20 -12.31 13.35
C GLN A 139 -11.70 -13.46 12.45
N GLY A 140 -13.02 -13.67 12.35
CA GLY A 140 -13.63 -14.70 11.51
C GLY A 140 -13.90 -14.23 10.07
N GLY A 141 -13.61 -12.97 9.73
CA GLY A 141 -13.86 -12.40 8.41
C GLY A 141 -15.05 -11.45 8.34
N TRP A 142 -15.41 -11.09 7.12
CA TRP A 142 -16.49 -10.15 6.83
C TRP A 142 -17.87 -10.73 7.08
N PHE A 143 -18.78 -9.90 7.62
CA PHE A 143 -20.18 -10.29 7.86
C PHE A 143 -21.11 -9.07 7.89
N TRP A 144 -22.39 -9.32 7.75
CA TRP A 144 -23.44 -8.38 8.08
C TRP A 144 -24.15 -8.80 9.37
N GLU A 145 -24.71 -7.82 10.07
CA GLU A 145 -25.57 -8.01 11.22
C GLU A 145 -26.69 -7.00 11.20
N TYR A 146 -27.89 -7.39 11.62
CA TYR A 146 -28.94 -6.44 11.93
C TYR A 146 -29.55 -6.75 13.28
N LYS A 147 -29.95 -5.70 14.00
CA LYS A 147 -30.57 -5.82 15.34
C LYS A 147 -31.78 -4.93 15.46
N THR A 148 -32.79 -5.41 16.21
CA THR A 148 -33.90 -4.63 16.74
C THR A 148 -34.17 -5.06 18.16
N ASN A 149 -34.18 -4.10 19.12
CA ASN A 149 -34.29 -4.36 20.57
C ASN A 149 -33.23 -5.38 21.07
N GLY A 150 -32.01 -5.27 20.58
CA GLY A 150 -30.92 -6.17 20.96
C GLY A 150 -30.95 -7.57 20.38
N SER A 151 -32.04 -7.91 19.68
CA SER A 151 -32.17 -9.20 18.99
C SER A 151 -32.03 -9.05 17.50
N GLY A 152 -31.34 -9.98 16.85
CA GLY A 152 -31.14 -9.93 15.41
C GLY A 152 -30.47 -11.18 14.85
N LEU A 153 -30.05 -11.06 13.62
CA LEU A 153 -29.30 -12.08 12.92
C LEU A 153 -28.00 -11.49 12.40
N TRP A 154 -27.04 -12.37 12.23
CA TRP A 154 -25.79 -12.09 11.57
C TRP A 154 -25.47 -13.17 10.54
N TYR A 155 -24.62 -12.85 9.58
CA TYR A 155 -24.24 -13.72 8.47
C TYR A 155 -23.67 -15.06 8.96
N GLN A 156 -24.23 -16.17 8.49
CA GLN A 156 -23.89 -17.53 8.89
C GLN A 156 -23.15 -18.33 7.81
N GLY A 157 -22.94 -17.73 6.63
CA GLY A 157 -22.25 -18.38 5.52
C GLY A 157 -20.73 -18.36 5.67
N GLU A 158 -20.05 -18.84 4.64
CA GLU A 158 -18.60 -18.74 4.54
C GLU A 158 -18.18 -17.28 4.42
N ARG A 159 -17.27 -16.85 5.26
CA ARG A 159 -16.85 -15.45 5.34
C ARG A 159 -15.61 -15.19 4.50
N VAL A 160 -15.61 -14.11 3.74
CA VAL A 160 -14.39 -13.55 3.16
C VAL A 160 -13.45 -13.14 4.29
N ALA A 161 -12.17 -13.44 4.16
CA ALA A 161 -11.17 -13.16 5.18
C ALA A 161 -11.12 -11.67 5.55
N ALA A 162 -10.89 -11.39 6.83
CA ALA A 162 -10.69 -10.04 7.32
C ALA A 162 -9.42 -9.41 6.72
N PRO A 163 -9.37 -8.08 6.58
CA PRO A 163 -8.16 -7.38 6.19
C PRO A 163 -6.99 -7.69 7.13
N VAL A 164 -5.80 -7.85 6.56
CA VAL A 164 -4.57 -8.04 7.33
C VAL A 164 -3.90 -6.69 7.63
N ASN A 165 -3.05 -6.66 8.65
CA ASN A 165 -2.26 -5.49 9.00
C ASN A 165 -1.45 -4.99 7.78
N GLY A 166 -1.49 -3.67 7.56
CA GLY A 166 -0.82 -3.01 6.44
C GLY A 166 -1.59 -3.06 5.12
N SER A 167 -2.67 -3.83 5.01
CA SER A 167 -3.45 -3.92 3.77
C SER A 167 -4.29 -2.67 3.52
N VAL A 168 -4.30 -2.23 2.26
CA VAL A 168 -5.20 -1.17 1.78
C VAL A 168 -6.47 -1.81 1.24
N ASN A 169 -7.61 -1.28 1.65
CA ASN A 169 -8.92 -1.82 1.37
C ASN A 169 -9.82 -0.76 0.76
N HIS A 170 -10.57 -1.11 -0.27
CA HIS A 170 -11.62 -0.28 -0.84
C HIS A 170 -12.98 -0.94 -0.57
N LEU A 171 -13.67 -0.41 0.43
CA LEU A 171 -14.96 -0.93 0.90
C LEU A 171 -16.11 -0.12 0.29
N THR A 172 -16.99 -0.80 -0.42
CA THR A 172 -18.24 -0.22 -0.91
C THR A 172 -19.41 -0.99 -0.32
N ILE A 173 -20.35 -0.27 0.29
CA ILE A 173 -21.57 -0.82 0.87
C ILE A 173 -22.76 -0.05 0.34
N SER A 174 -23.81 -0.72 -0.06
CA SER A 174 -25.09 -0.10 -0.41
C SER A 174 -26.25 -0.78 0.31
N LEU A 175 -27.09 0.02 0.93
CA LEU A 175 -28.38 -0.40 1.49
C LEU A 175 -29.48 0.42 0.84
N LYS A 176 -30.32 -0.25 0.06
CA LYS A 176 -31.44 0.40 -0.63
C LYS A 176 -32.65 0.56 0.30
N SER A 177 -33.54 1.47 -0.06
CA SER A 177 -34.78 1.72 0.69
C SER A 177 -35.71 0.51 0.81
N ASP A 178 -35.62 -0.42 -0.13
CA ASP A 178 -36.35 -1.70 -0.11
C ASP A 178 -35.68 -2.76 0.79
N GLY A 179 -34.56 -2.45 1.43
CA GLY A 179 -33.83 -3.32 2.34
C GLY A 179 -32.75 -4.17 1.69
N GLN A 180 -32.46 -4.00 0.40
CA GLN A 180 -31.38 -4.75 -0.25
C GLN A 180 -30.01 -4.21 0.20
N LEU A 181 -29.20 -5.08 0.80
CA LEU A 181 -27.84 -4.82 1.28
C LEU A 181 -26.81 -5.59 0.47
N ASN A 182 -25.85 -4.86 -0.08
CA ASN A 182 -24.69 -5.40 -0.80
C ASN A 182 -23.41 -4.77 -0.28
N ALA A 183 -22.32 -5.52 -0.31
CA ALA A 183 -21.00 -5.00 0.03
C ALA A 183 -19.88 -5.68 -0.75
N THR A 184 -18.87 -4.89 -1.11
CA THR A 184 -17.61 -5.39 -1.70
C THR A 184 -16.42 -4.80 -0.96
N ASN A 185 -15.33 -5.55 -0.89
CA ASN A 185 -14.03 -5.04 -0.49
C ASN A 185 -13.01 -5.41 -1.57
N ASN A 186 -12.29 -4.42 -2.10
CA ASN A 186 -11.40 -4.59 -3.24
C ASN A 186 -12.07 -5.33 -4.41
N ASP A 187 -13.30 -4.93 -4.73
CA ASP A 187 -14.18 -5.52 -5.76
C ASP A 187 -14.62 -6.99 -5.48
N VAL A 188 -14.19 -7.58 -4.37
CA VAL A 188 -14.64 -8.91 -3.94
C VAL A 188 -15.98 -8.79 -3.20
N LYS A 189 -16.99 -9.51 -3.67
CA LYS A 189 -18.31 -9.60 -3.01
C LYS A 189 -18.16 -10.27 -1.64
N LEU A 190 -18.61 -9.60 -0.58
CA LEU A 190 -18.40 -10.05 0.79
C LEU A 190 -19.41 -11.11 1.25
N PHE A 191 -20.59 -11.08 0.70
CA PHE A 191 -21.70 -12.02 0.97
C PHE A 191 -22.77 -11.90 -0.10
N ASP A 192 -23.69 -12.85 -0.19
CA ASP A 192 -24.84 -12.75 -1.07
C ASP A 192 -25.75 -11.59 -0.65
N THR A 193 -26.44 -10.98 -1.64
CA THR A 193 -27.35 -9.87 -1.37
C THR A 193 -28.33 -10.25 -0.26
N LEU A 194 -28.29 -9.51 0.85
CA LEU A 194 -29.29 -9.63 1.91
C LEU A 194 -30.48 -8.75 1.59
N THR A 195 -31.67 -9.29 1.74
CA THR A 195 -32.89 -8.49 1.85
C THR A 195 -33.29 -8.43 3.32
N LEU A 196 -33.22 -7.25 3.91
CA LEU A 196 -33.66 -7.05 5.31
C LEU A 196 -35.14 -7.45 5.46
N PRO A 197 -35.52 -8.14 6.54
CA PRO A 197 -36.92 -8.33 6.85
C PRO A 197 -37.66 -6.99 6.91
N SER A 198 -38.87 -6.93 6.38
CA SER A 198 -39.68 -5.70 6.35
C SER A 198 -39.84 -5.07 7.73
N ALA A 199 -40.05 -5.87 8.75
CA ALA A 199 -40.15 -5.38 10.14
C ALA A 199 -38.87 -4.67 10.64
N VAL A 200 -37.68 -5.11 10.21
CA VAL A 200 -36.39 -4.45 10.52
C VAL A 200 -36.26 -3.18 9.70
N ASN A 201 -36.51 -3.27 8.40
CA ASN A 201 -36.40 -2.14 7.48
C ASN A 201 -37.36 -1.01 7.86
N ASP A 202 -38.62 -1.32 8.16
CA ASP A 202 -39.64 -0.35 8.59
C ASP A 202 -39.28 0.33 9.92
N LYS A 203 -38.74 -0.45 10.87
CA LYS A 203 -38.34 0.08 12.19
C LYS A 203 -37.19 1.07 12.10
N LEU A 204 -36.29 0.88 11.13
CA LEU A 204 -35.08 1.70 10.94
C LEU A 204 -35.21 2.69 9.76
N LYS A 205 -36.39 2.82 9.15
CA LYS A 205 -36.58 3.66 7.95
C LYS A 205 -36.24 5.14 8.17
N ASP A 206 -36.50 5.65 9.34
CA ASP A 206 -36.31 7.06 9.70
C ASP A 206 -34.87 7.34 10.18
N GLU A 207 -34.06 6.29 10.40
CA GLU A 207 -32.67 6.44 10.81
C GLU A 207 -31.80 6.81 9.61
N LYS A 208 -31.19 7.99 9.68
CA LYS A 208 -30.35 8.55 8.61
C LYS A 208 -28.87 8.56 8.96
N LYS A 209 -28.52 8.21 10.19
CA LYS A 209 -27.16 8.26 10.70
C LYS A 209 -26.38 7.02 10.27
N ILE A 210 -25.24 7.23 9.63
CA ILE A 210 -24.23 6.22 9.28
C ILE A 210 -23.06 6.42 10.21
N VAL A 211 -22.63 5.34 10.89
CA VAL A 211 -21.62 5.39 11.94
C VAL A 211 -20.57 4.31 11.71
N LEU A 212 -19.30 4.63 11.87
CA LEU A 212 -18.25 3.63 11.91
C LEU A 212 -18.07 3.07 13.33
N LYS A 213 -17.69 1.82 13.36
CA LYS A 213 -17.38 1.09 14.60
C LYS A 213 -15.95 0.58 14.54
N ALA A 214 -15.19 0.80 15.62
CA ALA A 214 -13.94 0.12 15.87
C ALA A 214 -13.95 -0.50 17.27
N GLY A 215 -13.34 -1.68 17.41
CA GLY A 215 -13.28 -2.40 18.68
C GLY A 215 -12.32 -3.56 18.64
N THR A 216 -12.31 -4.36 19.69
CA THR A 216 -11.42 -5.53 19.81
C THR A 216 -12.07 -6.62 20.66
N TYR A 217 -11.63 -7.85 20.47
CA TYR A 217 -11.99 -8.97 21.36
C TYR A 217 -11.17 -8.99 22.64
N ASN A 218 -10.04 -8.30 22.65
CA ASN A 218 -9.09 -8.36 23.75
C ASN A 218 -8.86 -6.97 24.32
N SER A 219 -8.98 -6.85 25.64
CA SER A 219 -8.80 -5.59 26.37
C SER A 219 -7.39 -5.00 26.28
N SER A 220 -6.39 -5.79 25.90
CA SER A 220 -5.00 -5.35 25.72
C SER A 220 -4.67 -4.88 24.31
N GLU A 221 -5.58 -4.99 23.38
CA GLU A 221 -5.37 -4.67 21.98
C GLU A 221 -6.22 -3.50 21.51
N ARG A 222 -5.83 -2.89 20.41
CA ARG A 222 -6.54 -1.76 19.81
C ARG A 222 -6.85 -2.09 18.37
N THR A 223 -8.02 -1.65 17.90
CA THR A 223 -8.30 -1.55 16.47
C THR A 223 -7.85 -0.19 15.99
N ILE A 224 -6.99 -0.16 14.98
CA ILE A 224 -6.47 1.04 14.35
C ILE A 224 -6.73 0.94 12.85
N VAL A 225 -7.46 1.93 12.32
CA VAL A 225 -7.82 1.99 10.91
C VAL A 225 -7.53 3.40 10.39
N ASN A 226 -6.77 3.49 9.31
CA ASN A 226 -6.48 4.75 8.64
C ASN A 226 -7.42 4.90 7.43
N ILE A 227 -8.40 5.80 7.52
CA ILE A 227 -9.34 6.09 6.44
C ILE A 227 -8.82 7.25 5.63
N LYS A 228 -8.65 7.04 4.32
CA LYS A 228 -8.21 8.10 3.40
C LYS A 228 -9.15 9.29 3.48
N THR A 229 -8.59 10.49 3.66
CA THR A 229 -9.38 11.73 3.70
C THR A 229 -9.92 12.09 2.32
N ASP A 230 -11.07 12.77 2.27
CA ASP A 230 -11.59 13.34 1.00
C ASP A 230 -10.68 14.47 0.53
N ASP A 231 -10.18 15.30 1.47
CA ASP A 231 -9.25 16.38 1.20
C ASP A 231 -7.80 15.89 1.27
N GLN A 232 -7.17 15.82 0.10
CA GLN A 232 -5.75 15.50 -0.10
C GLN A 232 -4.92 16.74 -0.44
N GLU A 233 -5.50 17.96 -0.32
CA GLU A 233 -4.80 19.20 -0.67
C GLU A 233 -3.61 19.43 0.28
N GLY A 234 -2.47 19.81 -0.29
CA GLY A 234 -1.25 20.14 0.44
C GLY A 234 -0.55 18.94 1.08
N VAL A 235 -0.99 17.71 0.80
CA VAL A 235 -0.22 16.52 1.16
C VAL A 235 1.06 16.56 0.36
N LYS A 236 2.19 16.64 1.04
CA LYS A 236 3.48 16.49 0.37
C LYS A 236 3.58 15.04 -0.06
N ALA A 237 3.75 14.80 -1.36
CA ALA A 237 4.35 13.56 -1.79
C ALA A 237 5.66 13.45 -1.01
N ASP A 238 5.79 12.42 -0.16
CA ASP A 238 7.01 12.22 0.61
C ASP A 238 8.14 11.84 -0.34
N GLN A 239 8.75 12.84 -0.95
CA GLN A 239 9.99 12.67 -1.68
C GLN A 239 11.08 12.12 -0.75
N GLU A 240 11.05 12.46 0.53
CA GLU A 240 11.98 11.92 1.52
C GLU A 240 11.74 10.45 1.87
N VAL A 241 10.51 9.95 1.85
CA VAL A 241 10.22 8.52 2.08
C VAL A 241 10.51 7.71 0.83
N ALA A 242 10.16 8.22 -0.34
CA ALA A 242 10.56 7.63 -1.61
C ALA A 242 12.10 7.57 -1.78
N GLU A 243 12.84 8.52 -1.20
CA GLU A 243 14.32 8.50 -1.17
C GLU A 243 14.90 7.57 -0.11
N LYS A 244 14.22 7.34 1.01
CA LYS A 244 14.67 6.41 2.07
C LYS A 244 14.28 4.95 1.83
N GLU A 245 13.19 4.70 1.10
CA GLU A 245 12.79 3.35 0.66
C GLU A 245 13.40 2.96 -0.69
N LYS A 246 13.98 3.88 -1.42
CA LYS A 246 15.00 3.57 -2.40
C LYS A 246 16.20 3.06 -1.61
N GLY A 247 16.27 1.76 -1.41
CA GLY A 247 17.54 1.12 -1.03
C GLY A 247 18.63 1.70 -1.90
N ASP A 248 19.90 1.68 -1.48
CA ASP A 248 21.03 2.33 -2.14
C ASP A 248 20.75 2.57 -3.62
N GLU A 249 20.48 3.83 -3.99
CA GLU A 249 20.19 4.17 -5.39
C GLU A 249 21.33 3.63 -6.21
N VAL A 250 21.11 2.52 -6.84
CA VAL A 250 22.04 2.06 -7.88
C VAL A 250 21.94 3.14 -8.93
N ASP A 251 23.06 3.82 -9.11
CA ASP A 251 23.23 4.97 -9.98
C ASP A 251 22.80 4.65 -11.41
N ASP A 252 21.55 4.95 -11.71
CA ASP A 252 20.92 4.73 -13.03
C ASP A 252 21.52 5.67 -14.11
N ARG A 253 22.40 6.63 -13.69
CA ARG A 253 23.00 7.63 -14.59
C ARG A 253 23.86 7.03 -15.69
N ASN A 254 24.40 5.83 -15.47
CA ASN A 254 25.25 5.13 -16.44
C ASN A 254 24.54 3.98 -17.16
N VAL A 255 23.27 3.73 -16.87
CA VAL A 255 22.51 2.66 -17.51
C VAL A 255 22.04 3.13 -18.89
N LYS A 256 22.38 2.35 -19.90
CA LYS A 256 21.90 2.58 -21.26
C LYS A 256 20.60 1.83 -21.47
N TYR A 257 19.58 2.56 -21.88
CA TYR A 257 18.27 2.00 -22.22
C TYR A 257 18.06 1.93 -23.72
N ASP A 258 17.22 1.00 -24.13
CA ASP A 258 16.68 0.89 -25.48
C ASP A 258 15.17 0.62 -25.39
N THR A 259 14.50 0.54 -26.52
CA THR A 259 13.06 0.26 -26.57
C THR A 259 12.76 -0.86 -27.55
N ILE A 260 11.84 -1.75 -27.18
CA ILE A 260 11.18 -2.64 -28.09
C ILE A 260 9.69 -2.35 -28.03
N GLU A 261 9.03 -2.31 -29.20
CA GLU A 261 7.65 -1.83 -29.23
C GLU A 261 6.82 -2.44 -30.38
N SER A 262 5.54 -2.63 -30.06
CA SER A 262 4.47 -2.84 -31.04
C SER A 262 3.70 -1.54 -31.26
N THR A 263 2.56 -1.61 -31.95
CA THR A 263 1.66 -0.46 -32.10
C THR A 263 0.94 -0.05 -30.81
N VAL A 264 0.87 -0.92 -29.79
CA VAL A 264 0.11 -0.70 -28.57
C VAL A 264 0.93 -0.77 -27.29
N LEU A 265 2.04 -1.52 -27.29
CA LEU A 265 2.92 -1.69 -26.14
C LEU A 265 4.36 -1.33 -26.49
N LYS A 266 4.95 -0.48 -25.66
CA LYS A 266 6.38 -0.16 -25.69
C LYS A 266 7.00 -0.59 -24.37
N ALA A 267 8.13 -1.28 -24.41
CA ALA A 267 8.95 -1.62 -23.26
C ALA A 267 10.29 -0.90 -23.35
N VAL A 268 10.64 -0.19 -22.27
CA VAL A 268 11.96 0.43 -22.08
C VAL A 268 12.85 -0.58 -21.37
N ILE A 269 13.91 -1.03 -22.01
CA ILE A 269 14.74 -2.15 -21.57
C ILE A 269 16.18 -1.70 -21.29
N ASP A 270 16.80 -2.33 -20.31
CA ASP A 270 18.18 -2.11 -19.92
C ASP A 270 19.10 -2.91 -20.87
N GLN A 271 20.10 -2.25 -21.47
CA GLN A 271 21.06 -2.93 -22.37
C GLN A 271 22.07 -3.81 -21.62
N ALA A 272 22.28 -3.56 -20.32
CA ALA A 272 23.26 -4.32 -19.52
C ALA A 272 22.68 -5.60 -18.91
N PHE A 273 21.35 -5.74 -18.86
CA PHE A 273 20.66 -6.89 -18.29
C PHE A 273 19.21 -6.95 -18.81
N PRO A 274 18.61 -8.14 -18.98
CA PRO A 274 17.22 -8.26 -19.46
C PRO A 274 16.20 -7.80 -18.40
N ARG A 275 16.20 -6.51 -18.10
CA ARG A 275 15.33 -5.81 -17.17
C ARG A 275 14.45 -4.82 -17.92
N ILE A 276 13.18 -4.76 -17.56
CA ILE A 276 12.25 -3.76 -18.09
C ILE A 276 12.16 -2.61 -17.08
N LYS A 277 12.51 -1.40 -17.49
CA LYS A 277 12.40 -0.20 -16.67
C LYS A 277 10.99 0.38 -16.64
N GLU A 278 10.35 0.45 -17.79
CA GLU A 278 9.05 1.10 -17.96
C GLU A 278 8.29 0.44 -19.11
N TYR A 279 6.99 0.38 -18.98
CA TYR A 279 6.08 0.05 -20.07
C TYR A 279 5.25 1.29 -20.45
N VAL A 280 4.87 1.37 -21.74
CA VAL A 280 3.85 2.31 -22.19
C VAL A 280 2.78 1.52 -22.94
N LEU A 281 1.61 1.36 -22.33
CA LEU A 281 0.49 0.63 -22.91
C LEU A 281 -0.60 1.62 -23.34
N ASN A 282 -0.90 1.67 -24.63
CA ASN A 282 -1.86 2.63 -25.18
C ASN A 282 -1.61 4.08 -24.72
N GLY A 283 -0.34 4.49 -24.65
CA GLY A 283 0.07 5.81 -24.19
C GLY A 283 0.16 5.99 -22.68
N ASN A 284 -0.29 5.03 -21.88
CA ASN A 284 -0.20 5.08 -20.42
C ASN A 284 1.11 4.45 -19.93
N LYS A 285 1.84 5.17 -19.10
CA LYS A 285 3.06 4.68 -18.48
C LYS A 285 2.74 3.77 -17.30
N LEU A 286 3.41 2.63 -17.26
CA LEU A 286 3.36 1.67 -16.18
C LEU A 286 4.80 1.36 -15.73
N PRO A 287 5.05 1.24 -14.42
CA PRO A 287 6.39 0.91 -13.94
C PRO A 287 6.77 -0.51 -14.35
N GLY A 288 8.05 -0.69 -14.72
CA GLY A 288 8.70 -1.97 -14.79
C GLY A 288 9.43 -2.28 -13.48
N GLN A 289 10.56 -2.97 -13.56
CA GLN A 289 11.46 -3.13 -12.42
C GLN A 289 12.32 -1.87 -12.28
N LEU A 290 12.01 -1.05 -11.28
CA LEU A 290 12.70 0.21 -11.03
C LEU A 290 14.11 0.01 -10.43
N GLN A 291 14.31 -1.12 -9.72
CA GLN A 291 15.63 -1.46 -9.18
C GLN A 291 16.51 -2.06 -10.29
N PRO A 292 17.76 -1.61 -10.45
CA PRO A 292 18.68 -2.24 -11.38
C PRO A 292 19.02 -3.63 -10.87
N ILE A 293 18.66 -4.63 -11.66
CA ILE A 293 19.00 -6.04 -11.45
C ILE A 293 20.11 -6.39 -12.42
N ASN A 294 21.16 -7.03 -11.93
CA ASN A 294 22.33 -7.40 -12.73
C ASN A 294 22.86 -8.81 -12.44
N GLN A 295 22.09 -9.62 -11.70
CA GLN A 295 22.55 -10.96 -11.31
C GLN A 295 21.54 -12.05 -11.66
N VAL A 296 22.07 -13.22 -11.96
CA VAL A 296 21.34 -14.48 -12.13
C VAL A 296 21.75 -15.41 -10.99
N VAL A 297 20.80 -16.11 -10.40
CA VAL A 297 21.09 -17.10 -9.37
C VAL A 297 21.19 -18.47 -10.00
N ILE A 298 22.35 -19.09 -9.92
CA ILE A 298 22.63 -20.44 -10.40
C ILE A 298 22.95 -21.31 -9.18
N ASN A 299 22.25 -22.41 -9.02
CA ASN A 299 22.47 -23.34 -7.91
C ASN A 299 22.52 -22.65 -6.54
N LYS A 300 21.69 -21.63 -6.31
CA LYS A 300 21.64 -20.77 -5.12
C LYS A 300 22.81 -19.76 -4.99
N HIS A 301 23.67 -19.62 -5.99
CA HIS A 301 24.76 -18.63 -6.00
C HIS A 301 24.44 -17.50 -6.98
N ALA A 302 24.52 -16.25 -6.50
CA ALA A 302 24.31 -15.07 -7.33
C ALA A 302 25.55 -14.81 -8.21
N VAL A 303 25.33 -14.76 -9.50
CA VAL A 303 26.38 -14.57 -10.52
C VAL A 303 26.06 -13.33 -11.33
N THR A 304 27.00 -12.40 -11.41
CA THR A 304 26.91 -11.25 -12.32
C THR A 304 27.43 -11.67 -13.70
N PRO A 305 26.56 -11.70 -14.72
CA PRO A 305 26.98 -12.12 -16.06
C PRO A 305 27.78 -11.05 -16.78
N GLU A 306 28.66 -11.50 -17.69
CA GLU A 306 29.11 -10.67 -18.79
C GLU A 306 28.04 -10.70 -19.88
N VAL A 307 27.47 -9.53 -20.24
CA VAL A 307 26.32 -9.44 -21.15
C VAL A 307 26.68 -8.81 -22.47
N THR A 308 26.29 -9.48 -23.58
CA THR A 308 26.29 -8.91 -24.92
C THR A 308 24.85 -8.64 -25.34
N TYR A 309 24.49 -7.37 -25.51
CA TYR A 309 23.16 -6.93 -25.92
C TYR A 309 23.09 -6.77 -27.45
N LYS A 310 21.97 -7.21 -28.01
CA LYS A 310 21.68 -7.02 -29.44
C LYS A 310 20.20 -6.73 -29.65
N LYS A 311 19.88 -5.59 -30.26
CA LYS A 311 18.53 -5.33 -30.77
C LYS A 311 18.38 -5.99 -32.14
N GLU A 312 17.53 -7.00 -32.24
CA GLU A 312 17.28 -7.73 -33.48
C GLU A 312 16.41 -6.94 -34.48
N ASN A 313 15.35 -6.32 -33.95
CA ASN A 313 14.40 -5.50 -34.70
C ASN A 313 13.59 -4.58 -33.75
N ALA A 314 12.56 -3.92 -34.27
CA ALA A 314 11.75 -2.99 -33.50
C ALA A 314 11.03 -3.64 -32.28
N THR A 315 10.73 -4.94 -32.35
CA THR A 315 9.98 -5.65 -31.32
C THR A 315 10.82 -6.61 -30.48
N THR A 316 12.09 -6.85 -30.84
CA THR A 316 12.87 -7.96 -30.28
C THR A 316 14.30 -7.56 -29.95
N ALA A 317 14.71 -7.89 -28.73
CA ALA A 317 16.08 -7.77 -28.25
C ALA A 317 16.59 -9.10 -27.67
N GLU A 318 17.88 -9.33 -27.76
CA GLU A 318 18.54 -10.54 -27.28
C GLU A 318 19.74 -10.19 -26.42
N TYR A 319 19.94 -10.98 -25.35
CA TYR A 319 21.03 -10.87 -24.39
C TYR A 319 21.79 -12.20 -24.35
N GLU A 320 23.03 -12.18 -24.76
CA GLU A 320 23.94 -13.30 -24.54
C GLU A 320 24.67 -13.06 -23.22
N MET A 321 24.54 -13.98 -22.27
CA MET A 321 25.03 -13.87 -20.91
C MET A 321 26.03 -14.97 -20.60
N LYS A 322 27.26 -14.60 -20.25
CA LYS A 322 28.26 -15.55 -19.77
C LYS A 322 28.25 -15.55 -18.25
N LEU A 323 27.95 -16.70 -17.69
CA LEU A 323 27.81 -16.93 -16.24
C LEU A 323 29.04 -17.70 -15.75
N ARG A 324 29.89 -17.06 -14.97
CA ARG A 324 31.16 -17.61 -14.51
C ARG A 324 31.33 -17.40 -13.01
N ASP A 325 31.56 -18.48 -12.29
CA ASP A 325 31.92 -18.50 -10.88
C ASP A 325 32.79 -19.74 -10.62
N GLU A 326 34.08 -19.52 -10.55
CA GLU A 326 35.08 -20.61 -10.42
C GLU A 326 34.97 -21.32 -9.06
N GLU A 327 34.66 -20.58 -7.99
CA GLU A 327 34.53 -21.13 -6.63
C GLU A 327 33.36 -22.12 -6.54
N ASN A 328 32.26 -21.80 -7.21
CA ASN A 328 31.04 -22.62 -7.20
C ASN A 328 30.93 -23.50 -8.45
N LEU A 329 31.98 -23.59 -9.25
CA LEU A 329 32.05 -24.38 -10.49
C LEU A 329 30.94 -24.03 -11.49
N ILE A 330 30.53 -22.76 -11.56
CA ILE A 330 29.55 -22.30 -12.55
C ILE A 330 30.29 -21.84 -13.79
N ASN A 331 30.00 -22.51 -14.93
CA ASN A 331 30.55 -22.19 -16.21
C ASN A 331 29.50 -22.43 -17.29
N ALA A 332 28.64 -21.45 -17.51
CA ALA A 332 27.51 -21.58 -18.41
C ALA A 332 27.31 -20.31 -19.25
N ASP A 333 26.68 -20.49 -20.40
CA ASP A 333 26.16 -19.41 -21.24
C ASP A 333 24.64 -19.52 -21.31
N MET A 334 23.98 -18.37 -21.28
CA MET A 334 22.55 -18.29 -21.39
C MET A 334 22.17 -17.20 -22.40
N THR A 335 21.14 -17.44 -23.18
CA THR A 335 20.57 -16.45 -24.08
C THR A 335 19.14 -16.14 -23.63
N VAL A 336 18.86 -14.87 -23.41
CA VAL A 336 17.54 -14.36 -23.09
C VAL A 336 17.04 -13.51 -24.24
N ARG A 337 15.78 -13.73 -24.64
CA ARG A 337 15.09 -12.92 -25.64
C ARG A 337 13.93 -12.20 -25.01
N LEU A 338 13.86 -10.90 -25.25
CA LEU A 338 12.69 -10.07 -24.97
C LEU A 338 11.98 -9.77 -26.28
N GLN A 339 10.67 -10.00 -26.34
CA GLN A 339 9.88 -9.73 -27.53
C GLN A 339 8.52 -9.14 -27.16
N VAL A 340 8.13 -8.06 -27.83
CA VAL A 340 6.79 -7.47 -27.72
C VAL A 340 5.93 -7.96 -28.90
N VAL A 341 4.80 -8.59 -28.57
CA VAL A 341 3.80 -9.07 -29.55
C VAL A 341 2.42 -8.53 -29.16
N GLY A 342 1.89 -7.60 -29.95
CA GLY A 342 0.64 -6.92 -29.58
C GLY A 342 0.77 -6.18 -28.24
N ASN A 343 -0.01 -6.56 -27.25
CA ASN A 343 0.02 -6.01 -25.90
C ASN A 343 0.75 -6.91 -24.87
N GLN A 344 1.54 -7.86 -25.33
CA GLN A 344 2.25 -8.81 -24.49
C GLN A 344 3.76 -8.64 -24.63
N LEU A 345 4.47 -8.77 -23.51
CA LEU A 345 5.92 -8.94 -23.47
C LEU A 345 6.22 -10.41 -23.21
N HIS A 346 7.07 -11.00 -24.06
CA HIS A 346 7.63 -12.33 -23.90
C HIS A 346 9.05 -12.21 -23.36
N PHE A 347 9.34 -12.97 -22.32
CA PHE A 347 10.67 -13.12 -21.73
C PHE A 347 11.05 -14.60 -21.81
N ASP A 348 11.93 -14.94 -22.75
CA ASP A 348 12.25 -16.31 -23.06
C ASP A 348 13.75 -16.58 -22.85
N VAL A 349 14.06 -17.62 -22.09
CA VAL A 349 15.41 -18.22 -22.08
C VAL A 349 15.50 -19.18 -23.27
N THR A 350 16.09 -18.73 -24.32
CA THR A 350 16.10 -19.48 -25.59
C THR A 350 17.23 -20.52 -25.69
N LYS A 351 18.27 -20.33 -24.87
CA LYS A 351 19.44 -21.25 -24.90
C LYS A 351 20.12 -21.23 -23.51
N ILE A 352 20.54 -22.40 -23.08
CA ILE A 352 21.45 -22.59 -21.93
C ILE A 352 22.50 -23.64 -22.35
N VAL A 353 23.76 -23.31 -22.12
CA VAL A 353 24.88 -24.21 -22.37
C VAL A 353 25.71 -24.31 -21.09
N ASN A 354 25.83 -25.50 -20.54
CA ASN A 354 26.75 -25.79 -19.45
C ASN A 354 28.10 -26.25 -20.06
N HIS A 355 29.15 -25.50 -19.77
CA HIS A 355 30.51 -25.81 -20.26
C HIS A 355 31.29 -26.73 -19.35
N ASN A 356 30.77 -27.07 -18.20
CA ASN A 356 31.39 -28.06 -17.34
C ASN A 356 31.34 -29.43 -18.02
N GLN A 357 32.45 -30.16 -17.98
CA GLN A 357 32.50 -31.52 -18.54
C GLN A 357 31.73 -32.48 -17.63
N VAL A 358 30.56 -32.89 -18.08
CA VAL A 358 29.74 -33.93 -17.47
C VAL A 358 29.54 -35.02 -18.48
N THR A 359 30.08 -36.20 -18.24
CA THR A 359 29.95 -37.33 -19.15
C THR A 359 28.64 -38.06 -18.91
N PRO A 360 27.70 -38.12 -19.86
CA PRO A 360 26.44 -38.84 -19.69
C PRO A 360 26.68 -40.32 -19.30
N GLY A 361 25.99 -40.77 -18.27
CA GLY A 361 26.07 -42.17 -17.79
C GLY A 361 27.23 -42.47 -16.83
N GLN A 362 28.14 -41.53 -16.58
CA GLN A 362 29.17 -41.67 -15.54
C GLN A 362 28.70 -40.96 -14.25
N LYS A 363 29.21 -41.47 -13.11
CA LYS A 363 29.00 -40.82 -11.84
C LYS A 363 29.63 -39.42 -11.87
N ILE A 364 28.86 -38.42 -11.54
CA ILE A 364 29.35 -37.04 -11.52
C ILE A 364 30.33 -36.92 -10.34
N ASP A 365 31.53 -36.43 -10.63
CA ASP A 365 32.60 -36.23 -9.65
C ASP A 365 32.28 -35.10 -8.64
N ASP A 366 31.59 -34.05 -9.09
CA ASP A 366 31.14 -32.94 -8.27
C ASP A 366 29.78 -32.44 -8.78
N GLU A 367 28.75 -32.54 -7.96
CA GLU A 367 27.38 -32.13 -8.30
C GLU A 367 27.25 -30.63 -8.59
N ARG A 368 28.17 -29.79 -8.07
CA ARG A 368 28.22 -28.35 -8.38
C ARG A 368 28.45 -28.06 -9.87
N LYS A 369 28.99 -29.00 -10.61
CA LYS A 369 29.13 -28.89 -12.10
C LYS A 369 27.82 -28.97 -12.86
N LEU A 370 26.74 -29.41 -12.21
CA LEU A 370 25.41 -29.43 -12.80
C LEU A 370 24.73 -28.07 -12.69
N LEU A 371 23.91 -27.75 -13.66
CA LEU A 371 22.95 -26.63 -13.54
C LEU A 371 21.64 -27.21 -13.03
N SER A 372 21.43 -27.19 -11.71
CA SER A 372 20.25 -27.75 -11.06
C SER A 372 19.13 -26.71 -10.89
N SER A 373 19.49 -25.44 -10.79
CA SER A 373 18.53 -24.35 -10.70
C SER A 373 19.05 -23.06 -11.31
N ILE A 374 18.15 -22.33 -11.93
CA ILE A 374 18.41 -20.99 -12.50
C ILE A 374 17.24 -20.11 -12.13
N SER A 375 17.53 -18.95 -11.57
CA SER A 375 16.52 -17.92 -11.28
C SER A 375 17.12 -16.53 -11.41
N PHE A 376 16.27 -15.54 -11.62
CA PHE A 376 16.66 -14.15 -11.58
C PHE A 376 16.45 -13.61 -10.16
N LEU A 377 17.41 -12.84 -9.66
CA LEU A 377 17.29 -12.14 -8.41
C LEU A 377 16.22 -11.04 -8.58
N GLY A 378 15.18 -11.11 -7.77
CA GLY A 378 14.05 -10.21 -7.92
C GLY A 378 13.27 -10.43 -9.21
N ASN A 379 12.25 -9.63 -9.42
CA ASN A 379 11.45 -9.67 -10.64
C ASN A 379 12.03 -8.68 -11.68
N ALA A 380 12.62 -9.19 -12.76
CA ALA A 380 13.19 -8.35 -13.81
C ALA A 380 12.13 -7.60 -14.65
N LEU A 381 10.87 -7.98 -14.56
CA LEU A 381 9.79 -7.49 -15.43
C LEU A 381 8.97 -6.36 -14.81
N VAL A 382 8.62 -6.49 -13.53
CA VAL A 382 7.73 -5.54 -12.85
C VAL A 382 8.16 -5.34 -11.40
N SER A 383 7.95 -4.13 -10.93
CA SER A 383 7.96 -3.79 -9.52
C SER A 383 6.69 -2.98 -9.25
N VAL A 384 5.84 -3.47 -8.38
CA VAL A 384 4.57 -2.82 -8.03
C VAL A 384 4.54 -2.61 -6.54
N SER A 385 4.20 -1.39 -6.12
CA SER A 385 4.00 -1.04 -4.72
C SER A 385 2.52 -0.76 -4.47
N SER A 386 2.03 -1.16 -3.29
CA SER A 386 0.63 -0.92 -2.89
C SER A 386 0.25 0.56 -2.81
N ASP A 387 1.23 1.44 -2.73
CA ASP A 387 1.09 2.90 -2.68
C ASP A 387 1.02 3.56 -4.06
N GLN A 388 1.24 2.82 -5.13
CA GLN A 388 1.08 3.36 -6.48
C GLN A 388 -0.40 3.62 -6.78
N PRO A 389 -0.76 4.81 -7.30
CA PRO A 389 -2.14 5.10 -7.67
C PRO A 389 -2.69 4.07 -8.65
N GLY A 390 -3.80 3.44 -8.30
CA GLY A 390 -4.44 2.40 -9.11
C GLY A 390 -3.80 1.03 -9.03
N ALA A 391 -2.77 0.83 -8.19
CA ALA A 391 -2.22 -0.49 -7.95
C ALA A 391 -3.25 -1.38 -7.25
N LYS A 392 -3.47 -2.56 -7.81
CA LYS A 392 -4.28 -3.62 -7.21
C LYS A 392 -3.40 -4.85 -7.10
N PHE A 393 -3.36 -5.41 -5.89
CA PHE A 393 -2.68 -6.68 -5.65
C PHE A 393 -3.74 -7.77 -5.56
N ASP A 394 -3.60 -8.74 -6.45
CA ASP A 394 -4.41 -9.94 -6.44
C ASP A 394 -3.44 -11.13 -6.48
N GLY A 395 -3.42 -11.90 -5.41
CA GLY A 395 -2.47 -12.99 -5.27
C GLY A 395 -3.00 -14.12 -4.40
N ALA A 396 -2.52 -15.32 -4.68
CA ALA A 396 -2.78 -16.48 -3.86
C ALA A 396 -1.45 -17.05 -3.36
N THR A 397 -1.33 -17.25 -2.05
CA THR A 397 -0.23 -18.03 -1.49
C THR A 397 -0.63 -19.49 -1.49
N MET A 398 0.09 -20.31 -2.23
CA MET A 398 -0.06 -21.76 -2.18
C MET A 398 1.09 -22.33 -1.34
N SER A 399 0.78 -22.86 -0.17
CA SER A 399 1.73 -23.63 0.61
C SER A 399 1.40 -25.12 0.50
N ASN A 400 2.36 -25.94 0.14
CA ASN A 400 2.22 -27.40 0.17
C ASN A 400 2.87 -27.95 1.45
N ASN A 401 2.05 -28.19 2.46
CA ASN A 401 2.50 -28.73 3.74
C ASN A 401 2.57 -30.28 3.77
N THR A 402 2.56 -30.93 2.62
CA THR A 402 2.56 -32.39 2.56
C THR A 402 3.94 -33.01 2.70
N HIS A 403 4.99 -32.24 2.82
CA HIS A 403 6.34 -32.75 2.94
C HIS A 403 7.01 -32.41 4.26
N VAL A 404 7.59 -33.41 4.85
CA VAL A 404 8.22 -33.35 6.18
C VAL A 404 9.68 -32.89 6.14
N SER A 405 10.23 -32.68 4.97
CA SER A 405 11.63 -32.30 4.82
C SER A 405 11.84 -31.36 3.65
N GLY A 406 11.94 -30.11 3.92
CA GLY A 406 12.35 -29.12 2.94
C GLY A 406 11.40 -27.95 2.80
N ASP A 407 11.92 -26.87 2.31
CA ASP A 407 11.18 -25.66 1.98
C ASP A 407 10.40 -25.84 0.69
N ASP A 408 9.29 -26.56 0.74
CA ASP A 408 8.36 -26.65 -0.38
C ASP A 408 7.38 -25.46 -0.37
N HIS A 409 7.92 -24.26 -0.20
CA HIS A 409 7.16 -23.04 -0.44
C HIS A 409 7.23 -22.69 -1.91
N ILE A 410 6.10 -22.78 -2.58
CA ILE A 410 5.90 -21.94 -3.76
C ILE A 410 5.32 -20.65 -3.23
N ASP A 411 6.20 -19.74 -2.85
CA ASP A 411 5.79 -18.35 -2.70
C ASP A 411 5.48 -17.81 -4.10
N VAL A 412 4.23 -17.86 -4.47
CA VAL A 412 3.72 -16.97 -5.50
C VAL A 412 3.47 -15.63 -4.81
N THR A 413 4.53 -15.00 -4.32
CA THR A 413 4.48 -13.58 -4.02
C THR A 413 4.42 -12.91 -5.37
N ASN A 414 3.23 -12.52 -5.76
CA ASN A 414 3.11 -11.45 -6.69
C ASN A 414 3.62 -10.19 -6.02
N PRO A 415 4.60 -9.54 -6.61
CA PRO A 415 5.02 -8.24 -6.19
C PRO A 415 3.92 -7.21 -6.39
#